data_7b25ee4f433c1a495964850bc83d3754
#
_entry.id   7b25ee4f433c1a495964850bc83d3754
#
_cell.length_a   1.000
_cell.length_b   1.000
_cell.length_c   1.000
_cell.angle_alpha   90.00
_cell.angle_beta   90.00
_cell.angle_gamma   90.00
#
_symmetry.space_group_name_H-M   'P 1'
#
loop_
_entity.id
_entity.type
_entity.pdbx_description
1 polymer ?
#
loop_
_entity_poly.entity_id
_entity_poly.type
_entity_poly.pdbx_seq_one_letter_code
_entity_poly.pdbx_strand_id
1 'polypeptide(L)'
;DKKLYALRDSIACVDNKPLIASSIMSKKIAAGADKILIDIKVGSGALLQKKSDANKLSDLMKKIGKFYDREVRTIISDMNVPLGHAIGNSIEVMEAMDVLKGKEKNNNLVDLCIELASEMVSMGKNISYDEAYKEVVDSIKSGKAYDKFLEFVKEQHGKIDSLTLADNVVEIKSTEAGVVQKIDALELGKLSVQLGAGRVNKEAKIDYEVGIYLNKLVGDTVKKGDVLATVYLNKKADLNCFDKIFTIK
;
A
#
# COMPACT_ATOMS: atom_id res chain seq x y z
N ASP A 1 17.39 14.76 5.48
CA ASP A 1 16.95 13.41 5.88
C ASP A 1 17.69 12.29 5.14
N LYS A 2 17.87 12.36 3.81
CA LYS A 2 18.49 11.30 2.97
C LYS A 2 19.82 10.75 3.52
N LYS A 3 20.76 11.64 3.94
CA LYS A 3 22.04 11.22 4.52
C LYS A 3 21.89 10.56 5.89
N LEU A 4 21.00 11.11 6.74
CA LEU A 4 20.71 10.52 8.07
C LEU A 4 20.02 9.16 7.94
N TYR A 5 19.09 9.02 6.99
CA TYR A 5 18.43 7.74 6.76
C TYR A 5 19.43 6.68 6.28
N ALA A 6 20.32 7.02 5.34
CA ALA A 6 21.35 6.10 4.87
C ALA A 6 22.31 5.67 5.99
N LEU A 7 22.65 6.57 6.93
CA LEU A 7 23.42 6.22 8.12
C LEU A 7 22.66 5.27 9.04
N ARG A 8 21.36 5.53 9.31
CA ARG A 8 20.52 4.65 10.12
C ARG A 8 20.45 3.22 9.55
N ASP A 9 20.35 3.12 8.23
CA ASP A 9 20.34 1.83 7.53
C ASP A 9 21.65 1.07 7.75
N SER A 10 22.80 1.77 7.63
CA SER A 10 24.12 1.17 7.78
C SER A 10 24.47 0.70 9.21
N ILE A 11 23.82 1.29 10.24
CA ILE A 11 24.06 0.95 11.66
C ILE A 11 22.87 0.19 12.30
N ALA A 12 21.96 -0.36 11.48
CA ALA A 12 20.79 -1.10 11.92
C ALA A 12 19.87 -0.37 12.92
N CYS A 13 19.70 0.95 12.74
CA CYS A 13 18.82 1.80 13.58
C CYS A 13 17.54 2.25 12.87
N VAL A 14 17.08 1.47 11.87
CA VAL A 14 15.89 1.83 11.08
C VAL A 14 14.60 1.73 11.92
N ASP A 15 14.52 0.75 12.82
CA ASP A 15 13.36 0.46 13.66
C ASP A 15 13.25 1.35 14.93
N ASN A 16 14.17 2.28 15.12
CA ASN A 16 14.15 3.21 16.26
C ASN A 16 13.00 4.22 16.13
N LYS A 17 11.97 4.09 16.97
CA LYS A 17 10.72 4.88 16.91
C LYS A 17 10.93 6.40 16.94
N PRO A 18 11.76 6.98 17.85
CA PRO A 18 12.08 8.41 17.81
C PRO A 18 12.66 8.87 16.47
N LEU A 19 13.56 8.08 15.88
CA LEU A 19 14.16 8.41 14.60
C LEU A 19 13.18 8.25 13.43
N ILE A 20 12.26 7.27 13.49
CA ILE A 20 11.16 7.13 12.53
C ILE A 20 10.27 8.38 12.60
N ALA A 21 9.79 8.74 13.81
CA ALA A 21 8.94 9.90 13.99
C ALA A 21 9.59 11.19 13.49
N SER A 22 10.86 11.43 13.84
CA SER A 22 11.62 12.59 13.41
C SER A 22 11.77 12.64 11.88
N SER A 23 12.13 11.52 11.25
CA SER A 23 12.29 11.42 9.78
C SER A 23 10.99 11.70 9.02
N ILE A 24 9.86 11.19 9.51
CA ILE A 24 8.55 11.42 8.90
C ILE A 24 8.11 12.85 9.09
N MET A 25 8.10 13.33 10.34
CA MET A 25 7.54 14.62 10.70
C MET A 25 8.35 15.79 10.14
N SER A 26 9.69 15.71 10.13
CA SER A 26 10.55 16.77 9.56
C SER A 26 10.20 17.06 8.12
N LYS A 27 9.91 16.05 7.31
CA LYS A 27 9.54 16.22 5.89
C LYS A 27 8.16 16.88 5.75
N LYS A 28 7.19 16.50 6.57
CA LYS A 28 5.83 17.06 6.53
C LYS A 28 5.80 18.52 6.99
N ILE A 29 6.56 18.82 8.04
CA ILE A 29 6.70 20.19 8.55
C ILE A 29 7.45 21.07 7.55
N ALA A 30 8.55 20.58 6.97
CA ALA A 30 9.31 21.31 5.95
C ALA A 30 8.49 21.59 4.67
N ALA A 31 7.55 20.70 4.33
CA ALA A 31 6.63 20.93 3.23
C ALA A 31 5.52 21.96 3.53
N GLY A 32 5.45 22.48 4.76
CA GLY A 32 4.49 23.49 5.17
C GLY A 32 3.08 22.97 5.45
N ALA A 33 2.91 21.65 5.67
CA ALA A 33 1.60 21.07 5.96
C ALA A 33 1.08 21.50 7.35
N ASP A 34 -0.11 22.08 7.41
CA ASP A 34 -0.77 22.48 8.67
C ASP A 34 -1.51 21.32 9.33
N LYS A 35 -2.05 20.41 8.51
CA LYS A 35 -2.81 19.24 8.91
C LYS A 35 -2.17 18.00 8.31
N ILE A 36 -1.87 17.01 9.13
CA ILE A 36 -1.10 15.83 8.75
C ILE A 36 -1.85 14.59 9.19
N LEU A 37 -2.23 13.74 8.26
CA LEU A 37 -2.73 12.40 8.53
C LEU A 37 -1.62 11.38 8.25
N ILE A 38 -1.38 10.48 9.20
CA ILE A 38 -0.39 9.40 9.07
C ILE A 38 -1.09 8.05 9.21
N ASP A 39 -0.97 7.22 8.20
CA ASP A 39 -1.32 5.81 8.26
C ASP A 39 -0.11 5.02 8.79
N ILE A 40 -0.30 4.30 9.90
CA ILE A 40 0.73 3.48 10.56
C ILE A 40 0.38 2.02 10.34
N LYS A 41 1.12 1.37 9.45
CA LYS A 41 0.95 -0.06 9.14
C LYS A 41 1.47 -0.94 10.28
N VAL A 42 0.67 -1.94 10.66
CA VAL A 42 1.01 -2.95 11.69
C VAL A 42 0.74 -4.34 11.14
N GLY A 43 1.68 -5.25 11.31
CA GLY A 43 1.50 -6.63 10.88
C GLY A 43 2.77 -7.25 10.35
N SER A 44 2.70 -8.49 9.89
CA SER A 44 3.83 -9.26 9.37
C SER A 44 4.49 -8.63 8.15
N GLY A 45 3.74 -7.90 7.33
CA GLY A 45 4.23 -7.16 6.17
C GLY A 45 4.70 -5.73 6.48
N ALA A 46 4.65 -5.29 7.73
CA ALA A 46 5.00 -3.93 8.14
C ALA A 46 6.30 -3.90 8.97
N LEU A 47 6.89 -2.69 9.06
CA LEU A 47 8.02 -2.44 9.97
C LEU A 47 7.63 -2.65 11.45
N LEU A 48 6.42 -2.24 11.83
CA LEU A 48 5.88 -2.41 13.18
C LEU A 48 4.97 -3.63 13.23
N GLN A 49 5.33 -4.61 14.06
CA GLN A 49 4.55 -5.83 14.20
C GLN A 49 3.53 -5.80 15.34
N LYS A 50 3.69 -4.86 16.29
CA LYS A 50 2.84 -4.76 17.48
C LYS A 50 2.08 -3.44 17.51
N LYS A 51 0.77 -3.50 17.74
CA LYS A 51 -0.10 -2.32 17.90
C LYS A 51 0.38 -1.38 19.01
N SER A 52 0.97 -1.92 20.09
CA SER A 52 1.55 -1.13 21.18
C SER A 52 2.70 -0.24 20.72
N ASP A 53 3.50 -0.70 19.75
CA ASP A 53 4.61 0.08 19.20
C ASP A 53 4.11 1.14 18.20
N ALA A 54 3.06 0.83 17.45
CA ALA A 54 2.39 1.81 16.61
C ALA A 54 1.76 2.95 17.43
N ASN A 55 1.12 2.63 18.56
CA ASN A 55 0.59 3.64 19.48
C ASN A 55 1.71 4.56 20.00
N LYS A 56 2.85 4.02 20.41
CA LYS A 56 4.01 4.83 20.87
C LYS A 56 4.52 5.74 19.74
N LEU A 57 4.59 5.23 18.51
CA LEU A 57 5.00 6.02 17.35
C LEU A 57 3.99 7.14 17.05
N SER A 58 2.69 6.82 17.08
CA SER A 58 1.59 7.78 16.95
C SER A 58 1.72 8.92 17.95
N ASP A 59 1.92 8.59 19.25
CA ASP A 59 2.04 9.58 20.32
C ASP A 59 3.26 10.50 20.11
N LEU A 60 4.38 9.94 19.67
CA LEU A 60 5.58 10.73 19.34
C LEU A 60 5.30 11.71 18.18
N MET A 61 4.66 11.26 17.10
CA MET A 61 4.35 12.12 15.96
C MET A 61 3.34 13.22 16.31
N LYS A 62 2.31 12.90 17.11
CA LYS A 62 1.36 13.90 17.64
C LYS A 62 2.04 14.94 18.54
N LYS A 63 2.98 14.52 19.40
CA LYS A 63 3.77 15.43 20.23
C LYS A 63 4.65 16.37 19.39
N ILE A 64 5.31 15.85 18.35
CA ILE A 64 6.09 16.67 17.42
C ILE A 64 5.17 17.65 16.69
N GLY A 65 4.03 17.19 16.17
CA GLY A 65 3.06 18.08 15.52
C GLY A 65 2.61 19.21 16.43
N LYS A 66 2.21 18.90 17.67
CA LYS A 66 1.80 19.90 18.66
C LYS A 66 2.89 20.93 18.94
N PHE A 67 4.15 20.51 19.01
CA PHE A 67 5.29 21.41 19.25
C PHE A 67 5.47 22.45 18.11
N TYR A 68 5.11 22.08 16.88
CA TYR A 68 5.19 22.94 15.70
C TYR A 68 3.83 23.51 15.27
N ASP A 69 2.82 23.52 16.14
CA ASP A 69 1.46 24.01 15.87
C ASP A 69 0.83 23.37 14.64
N ARG A 70 1.01 22.04 14.49
CA ARG A 70 0.42 21.24 13.42
C ARG A 70 -0.59 20.24 13.98
N GLU A 71 -1.77 20.15 13.34
CA GLU A 71 -2.74 19.11 13.65
C GLU A 71 -2.25 17.78 13.07
N VAL A 72 -2.07 16.77 13.93
CA VAL A 72 -1.64 15.43 13.51
C VAL A 72 -2.67 14.41 13.94
N ARG A 73 -3.26 13.71 12.97
CA ARG A 73 -4.07 12.50 13.20
C ARG A 73 -3.32 11.28 12.71
N THR A 74 -3.64 10.13 13.28
CA THR A 74 -3.03 8.85 12.90
C THR A 74 -4.10 7.77 12.82
N ILE A 75 -4.01 6.93 11.81
CA ILE A 75 -4.78 5.70 11.68
C ILE A 75 -3.79 4.54 11.79
N ILE A 76 -4.17 3.47 12.47
CA ILE A 76 -3.39 2.24 12.56
C ILE A 76 -4.11 1.19 11.73
N SER A 77 -3.48 0.77 10.63
CA SER A 77 -4.06 -0.17 9.69
C SER A 77 -3.32 -1.51 9.69
N ASP A 78 -4.04 -2.58 9.32
CA ASP A 78 -3.51 -3.93 9.27
C ASP A 78 -2.68 -4.17 8.00
N MET A 79 -1.51 -4.81 8.18
CA MET A 79 -0.61 -5.27 7.13
C MET A 79 -0.19 -6.73 7.35
N ASN A 80 -1.03 -7.54 7.98
CA ASN A 80 -0.86 -8.99 8.02
C ASN A 80 -1.21 -9.64 6.69
N VAL A 81 -2.04 -8.97 5.90
CA VAL A 81 -2.43 -9.35 4.55
C VAL A 81 -2.11 -8.22 3.57
N PRO A 82 -1.92 -8.50 2.29
CA PRO A 82 -1.80 -7.47 1.27
C PRO A 82 -3.04 -6.57 1.22
N LEU A 83 -2.86 -5.32 0.80
CA LEU A 83 -3.96 -4.40 0.50
C LEU A 83 -4.30 -4.53 -0.98
N GLY A 84 -5.57 -4.84 -1.27
CA GLY A 84 -6.04 -5.07 -2.62
C GLY A 84 -5.51 -6.36 -3.25
N HIS A 85 -5.52 -6.39 -4.57
CA HIS A 85 -5.14 -7.53 -5.39
C HIS A 85 -3.75 -7.38 -6.04
N ALA A 86 -3.34 -6.15 -6.34
CA ALA A 86 -2.15 -5.87 -7.11
C ALA A 86 -0.91 -5.64 -6.24
N ILE A 87 0.21 -6.26 -6.61
CA ILE A 87 1.51 -6.07 -5.98
C ILE A 87 2.55 -5.82 -7.07
N GLY A 88 3.13 -4.62 -7.11
CA GLY A 88 4.11 -4.23 -8.12
C GLY A 88 4.20 -2.72 -8.31
N ASN A 89 4.26 -2.24 -9.55
CA ASN A 89 4.28 -0.81 -9.85
C ASN A 89 3.11 -0.43 -10.79
N SER A 90 3.22 -0.67 -12.10
CA SER A 90 2.14 -0.36 -13.06
C SER A 90 0.83 -1.03 -12.67
N ILE A 91 0.87 -2.27 -12.22
CA ILE A 91 -0.31 -3.04 -11.82
C ILE A 91 -1.04 -2.41 -10.63
N GLU A 92 -0.31 -1.84 -9.65
CA GLU A 92 -0.91 -1.13 -8.51
C GLU A 92 -1.56 0.19 -8.93
N VAL A 93 -0.95 0.91 -9.88
CA VAL A 93 -1.56 2.12 -10.45
C VAL A 93 -2.84 1.79 -11.22
N MET A 94 -2.85 0.67 -11.97
CA MET A 94 -4.05 0.19 -12.66
C MET A 94 -5.17 -0.15 -11.67
N GLU A 95 -4.87 -0.84 -10.56
CA GLU A 95 -5.84 -1.12 -9.50
C GLU A 95 -6.36 0.19 -8.86
N ALA A 96 -5.47 1.13 -8.54
CA ALA A 96 -5.87 2.43 -8.00
C ALA A 96 -6.81 3.18 -8.97
N MET A 97 -6.56 3.11 -10.27
CA MET A 97 -7.47 3.68 -11.28
C MET A 97 -8.84 3.00 -11.27
N ASP A 98 -8.89 1.68 -11.10
CA ASP A 98 -10.15 0.95 -11.06
C ASP A 98 -10.92 1.22 -9.76
N VAL A 99 -10.24 1.41 -8.62
CA VAL A 99 -10.85 1.93 -7.38
C VAL A 99 -11.47 3.32 -7.62
N LEU A 100 -10.73 4.24 -8.24
CA LEU A 100 -11.21 5.60 -8.51
C LEU A 100 -12.37 5.64 -9.52
N LYS A 101 -12.46 4.66 -10.42
CA LYS A 101 -13.60 4.46 -11.34
C LYS A 101 -14.80 3.79 -10.67
N GLY A 102 -14.67 3.37 -9.40
CA GLY A 102 -15.70 2.63 -8.68
C GLY A 102 -15.96 1.21 -9.19
N LYS A 103 -15.00 0.62 -9.91
CA LYS A 103 -15.07 -0.76 -10.40
C LYS A 103 -14.76 -1.76 -9.28
N GLU A 104 -13.76 -1.47 -8.47
CA GLU A 104 -13.41 -2.25 -7.30
C GLU A 104 -14.37 -1.95 -6.15
N LYS A 105 -14.87 -2.99 -5.51
CA LYS A 105 -15.80 -2.89 -4.39
C LYS A 105 -15.46 -3.94 -3.35
N ASN A 106 -15.68 -3.60 -2.09
CA ASN A 106 -15.63 -4.53 -0.96
C ASN A 106 -14.30 -5.25 -0.78
N ASN A 107 -13.19 -4.53 -0.87
CA ASN A 107 -11.89 -5.04 -0.47
C ASN A 107 -11.22 -4.09 0.54
N ASN A 108 -10.24 -4.61 1.26
CA ASN A 108 -9.54 -3.89 2.33
C ASN A 108 -8.80 -2.63 1.84
N LEU A 109 -8.40 -2.58 0.57
CA LEU A 109 -7.78 -1.38 -0.04
C LEU A 109 -8.81 -0.25 -0.18
N VAL A 110 -10.00 -0.56 -0.73
CA VAL A 110 -11.06 0.42 -0.93
C VAL A 110 -11.51 0.99 0.41
N ASP A 111 -11.76 0.12 1.40
CA ASP A 111 -12.20 0.52 2.73
C ASP A 111 -11.19 1.45 3.40
N LEU A 112 -9.91 1.09 3.38
CA LEU A 112 -8.84 1.92 3.95
C LEU A 112 -8.68 3.25 3.19
N CYS A 113 -8.75 3.24 1.86
CA CYS A 113 -8.64 4.48 1.07
C CYS A 113 -9.79 5.44 1.37
N ILE A 114 -11.03 4.93 1.51
CA ILE A 114 -12.19 5.76 1.88
C ILE A 114 -12.02 6.31 3.31
N GLU A 115 -11.58 5.49 4.26
CA GLU A 115 -11.33 5.92 5.64
C GLU A 115 -10.30 7.05 5.69
N LEU A 116 -9.13 6.84 5.07
CA LEU A 116 -8.05 7.85 5.02
C LEU A 116 -8.50 9.14 4.32
N ALA A 117 -9.18 9.02 3.18
CA ALA A 117 -9.67 10.18 2.45
C ALA A 117 -10.72 10.96 3.26
N SER A 118 -11.63 10.26 3.96
CA SER A 118 -12.64 10.87 4.80
C SER A 118 -12.03 11.64 5.97
N GLU A 119 -11.03 11.08 6.64
CA GLU A 119 -10.27 11.78 7.67
C GLU A 119 -9.56 13.02 7.11
N MET A 120 -8.94 12.92 5.93
CA MET A 120 -8.28 14.07 5.29
C MET A 120 -9.26 15.17 4.95
N VAL A 121 -10.43 14.85 4.40
CA VAL A 121 -11.49 15.81 4.06
C VAL A 121 -12.07 16.43 5.33
N SER A 122 -12.35 15.62 6.36
CA SER A 122 -12.82 16.10 7.67
C SER A 122 -11.84 17.11 8.28
N MET A 123 -10.55 16.77 8.33
CA MET A 123 -9.51 17.68 8.80
C MET A 123 -9.41 18.94 7.93
N GLY A 124 -9.38 18.78 6.61
CA GLY A 124 -9.18 19.88 5.66
C GLY A 124 -10.29 20.91 5.69
N LYS A 125 -11.54 20.46 5.71
CA LYS A 125 -12.75 21.30 5.66
C LYS A 125 -13.32 21.67 7.04
N ASN A 126 -12.83 21.07 8.12
CA ASN A 126 -13.39 21.17 9.48
C ASN A 126 -14.87 20.77 9.54
N ILE A 127 -15.22 19.66 8.88
CA ILE A 127 -16.55 19.04 8.89
C ILE A 127 -16.51 17.71 9.64
N SER A 128 -17.69 17.17 9.97
CA SER A 128 -17.78 15.85 10.61
C SER A 128 -17.24 14.75 9.71
N TYR A 129 -16.82 13.63 10.32
CA TYR A 129 -16.37 12.45 9.56
C TYR A 129 -17.48 11.92 8.65
N ASP A 130 -18.73 11.88 9.13
CA ASP A 130 -19.86 11.37 8.35
C ASP A 130 -20.17 12.22 7.11
N GLU A 131 -20.05 13.55 7.20
CA GLU A 131 -20.17 14.43 6.06
C GLU A 131 -19.01 14.22 5.07
N ALA A 132 -17.78 14.15 5.58
CA ALA A 132 -16.60 13.89 4.77
C ALA A 132 -16.67 12.53 4.05
N TYR A 133 -17.13 11.47 4.75
CA TYR A 133 -17.34 10.15 4.18
C TYR A 133 -18.32 10.17 3.00
N LYS A 134 -19.44 10.88 3.15
CA LYS A 134 -20.40 11.03 2.05
C LYS A 134 -19.77 11.73 0.84
N GLU A 135 -19.03 12.83 1.06
CA GLU A 135 -18.34 13.56 -0.02
C GLU A 135 -17.32 12.67 -0.74
N VAL A 136 -16.53 11.86 0.00
CA VAL A 136 -15.54 10.94 -0.57
C VAL A 136 -16.21 9.88 -1.43
N VAL A 137 -17.24 9.22 -0.89
CA VAL A 137 -17.98 8.17 -1.62
C VAL A 137 -18.66 8.77 -2.87
N ASP A 138 -19.26 9.95 -2.76
CA ASP A 138 -19.91 10.61 -3.89
C ASP A 138 -18.89 11.07 -4.95
N SER A 139 -17.66 11.41 -4.56
CA SER A 139 -16.59 11.77 -5.51
C SER A 139 -16.18 10.58 -6.38
N ILE A 140 -16.13 9.37 -5.79
CA ILE A 140 -15.85 8.12 -6.53
C ILE A 140 -17.05 7.78 -7.44
N LYS A 141 -18.26 7.74 -6.88
CA LYS A 141 -19.48 7.39 -7.62
C LYS A 141 -19.76 8.30 -8.82
N SER A 142 -19.46 9.59 -8.69
CA SER A 142 -19.65 10.59 -9.76
C SER A 142 -18.52 10.62 -10.79
N GLY A 143 -17.43 9.86 -10.58
CA GLY A 143 -16.23 9.89 -11.44
C GLY A 143 -15.28 11.07 -11.19
N LYS A 144 -15.65 12.04 -10.35
CA LYS A 144 -14.82 13.23 -10.06
C LYS A 144 -13.45 12.89 -9.49
N ALA A 145 -13.35 11.81 -8.67
CA ALA A 145 -12.09 11.35 -8.13
C ALA A 145 -11.14 10.86 -9.23
N TYR A 146 -11.66 10.11 -10.21
CA TYR A 146 -10.88 9.66 -11.35
C TYR A 146 -10.47 10.81 -12.27
N ASP A 147 -11.39 11.76 -12.56
CA ASP A 147 -11.07 12.94 -13.36
C ASP A 147 -9.97 13.78 -12.70
N LYS A 148 -10.00 13.94 -11.38
CA LYS A 148 -8.95 14.64 -10.63
C LYS A 148 -7.61 13.90 -10.66
N PHE A 149 -7.63 12.58 -10.64
CA PHE A 149 -6.42 11.77 -10.82
C PHE A 149 -5.80 11.99 -12.21
N LEU A 150 -6.63 12.02 -13.28
CA LEU A 150 -6.13 12.31 -14.63
C LEU A 150 -5.53 13.70 -14.76
N GLU A 151 -6.18 14.71 -14.17
CA GLU A 151 -5.65 16.07 -14.10
C GLU A 151 -4.29 16.08 -13.38
N PHE A 152 -4.20 15.43 -12.19
CA PHE A 152 -2.95 15.32 -11.44
C PHE A 152 -1.82 14.69 -12.27
N VAL A 153 -2.10 13.58 -12.94
CA VAL A 153 -1.10 12.91 -13.79
C VAL A 153 -0.64 13.82 -14.92
N LYS A 154 -1.57 14.52 -15.57
CA LYS A 154 -1.27 15.46 -16.66
C LYS A 154 -0.39 16.62 -16.18
N GLU A 155 -0.72 17.24 -15.04
CA GLU A 155 0.07 18.33 -14.45
C GLU A 155 1.49 17.90 -14.02
N GLN A 156 1.66 16.60 -13.70
CA GLN A 156 2.97 16.01 -13.43
C GLN A 156 3.67 15.51 -14.71
N HIS A 157 3.15 15.84 -15.91
CA HIS A 157 3.66 15.39 -17.21
C HIS A 157 3.69 13.87 -17.38
N GLY A 158 2.85 13.14 -16.63
CA GLY A 158 2.69 11.69 -16.73
C GLY A 158 1.86 11.29 -17.94
N LYS A 159 1.96 10.01 -18.31
CA LYS A 159 1.22 9.40 -19.43
C LYS A 159 0.55 8.11 -18.96
N ILE A 160 -0.76 8.12 -18.81
CA ILE A 160 -1.52 6.92 -18.41
C ILE A 160 -1.38 5.78 -19.42
N ASP A 161 -1.38 6.10 -20.71
CA ASP A 161 -1.30 5.12 -21.79
C ASP A 161 0.06 4.38 -21.86
N SER A 162 1.04 4.82 -21.06
CA SER A 162 2.34 4.14 -20.96
C SER A 162 2.37 3.03 -19.89
N LEU A 163 1.27 2.80 -19.18
CA LEU A 163 1.18 1.70 -18.22
C LEU A 163 1.02 0.39 -18.98
N THR A 164 2.00 -0.49 -18.84
CA THR A 164 2.03 -1.82 -19.44
C THR A 164 2.35 -2.88 -18.38
N LEU A 165 1.98 -4.11 -18.66
CA LEU A 165 2.39 -5.28 -17.90
C LEU A 165 3.22 -6.19 -18.79
N ALA A 166 4.07 -7.00 -18.19
CA ALA A 166 4.88 -7.98 -18.88
C ALA A 166 4.02 -9.02 -19.62
N ASP A 167 4.42 -9.37 -20.85
CA ASP A 167 3.67 -10.31 -21.69
C ASP A 167 3.74 -11.76 -21.20
N ASN A 168 4.80 -12.12 -20.46
CA ASN A 168 4.93 -13.48 -19.93
C ASN A 168 4.13 -13.58 -18.62
N VAL A 169 3.07 -14.39 -18.67
CA VAL A 169 2.10 -14.55 -17.60
C VAL A 169 2.11 -15.98 -17.08
N VAL A 170 2.22 -16.14 -15.76
CA VAL A 170 2.17 -17.44 -15.08
C VAL A 170 1.03 -17.46 -14.08
N GLU A 171 0.12 -18.43 -14.22
CA GLU A 171 -0.94 -18.66 -13.24
C GLU A 171 -0.47 -19.62 -12.14
N ILE A 172 -0.66 -19.21 -10.90
CA ILE A 172 -0.44 -20.04 -9.72
C ILE A 172 -1.77 -20.66 -9.32
N LYS A 173 -1.84 -21.99 -9.35
CA LYS A 173 -3.09 -22.72 -9.13
C LYS A 173 -3.07 -23.42 -7.77
N SER A 174 -4.24 -23.47 -7.15
CA SER A 174 -4.43 -24.23 -5.91
C SER A 174 -4.22 -25.73 -6.13
N THR A 175 -3.47 -26.36 -5.25
CA THR A 175 -3.27 -27.82 -5.23
C THR A 175 -4.36 -28.56 -4.46
N GLU A 176 -5.15 -27.83 -3.65
CA GLU A 176 -6.18 -28.34 -2.78
C GLU A 176 -7.45 -27.49 -2.80
N ALA A 177 -8.54 -28.02 -2.24
CA ALA A 177 -9.78 -27.29 -2.02
C ALA A 177 -9.85 -26.85 -0.55
N GLY A 178 -10.43 -25.68 -0.29
CA GLY A 178 -10.58 -25.15 1.07
C GLY A 178 -10.91 -23.67 1.08
N VAL A 179 -10.55 -23.00 2.16
CA VAL A 179 -10.67 -21.54 2.32
C VAL A 179 -9.28 -20.95 2.53
N VAL A 180 -8.97 -19.86 1.85
CA VAL A 180 -7.71 -19.12 2.03
C VAL A 180 -7.71 -18.52 3.43
N GLN A 181 -6.89 -19.08 4.33
CA GLN A 181 -6.78 -18.63 5.72
C GLN A 181 -5.74 -17.52 5.91
N LYS A 182 -4.69 -17.54 5.08
CA LYS A 182 -3.59 -16.57 5.18
C LYS A 182 -2.96 -16.33 3.82
N ILE A 183 -2.55 -15.09 3.59
CA ILE A 183 -1.66 -14.70 2.50
C ILE A 183 -0.50 -13.93 3.15
N ASP A 184 0.73 -14.42 3.00
CA ASP A 184 1.91 -13.84 3.65
C ASP A 184 2.39 -12.61 2.89
N ALA A 185 2.07 -11.42 3.40
CA ALA A 185 2.41 -10.15 2.79
C ALA A 185 3.93 -9.91 2.69
N LEU A 186 4.71 -10.40 3.66
CA LEU A 186 6.17 -10.26 3.64
C LEU A 186 6.80 -11.10 2.52
N GLU A 187 6.39 -12.36 2.38
CA GLU A 187 6.90 -13.23 1.33
C GLU A 187 6.48 -12.74 -0.07
N LEU A 188 5.26 -12.22 -0.22
CA LEU A 188 4.84 -11.54 -1.46
C LEU A 188 5.71 -10.32 -1.78
N GLY A 189 6.01 -9.49 -0.78
CA GLY A 189 6.90 -8.34 -0.95
C GLY A 189 8.31 -8.75 -1.38
N LYS A 190 8.87 -9.81 -0.80
CA LYS A 190 10.17 -10.36 -1.21
C LYS A 190 10.14 -10.88 -2.64
N LEU A 191 9.09 -11.62 -3.02
CA LEU A 191 8.90 -12.10 -4.38
C LEU A 191 8.80 -10.94 -5.37
N SER A 192 8.02 -9.91 -5.06
CA SER A 192 7.89 -8.71 -5.89
C SER A 192 9.26 -8.06 -6.18
N VAL A 193 10.13 -7.96 -5.17
CA VAL A 193 11.52 -7.47 -5.35
C VAL A 193 12.33 -8.41 -6.24
N GLN A 194 12.22 -9.73 -6.08
CA GLN A 194 12.92 -10.73 -6.90
C GLN A 194 12.48 -10.69 -8.37
N LEU A 195 11.20 -10.42 -8.64
CA LEU A 195 10.67 -10.23 -9.99
C LEU A 195 11.24 -8.98 -10.65
N GLY A 196 11.67 -7.99 -9.88
CA GLY A 196 12.22 -6.72 -10.37
C GLY A 196 11.37 -5.49 -10.07
N ALA A 197 10.20 -5.64 -9.41
CA ALA A 197 9.35 -4.51 -9.05
C ALA A 197 9.98 -3.62 -7.96
N GLY A 198 10.98 -4.12 -7.23
CA GLY A 198 11.75 -3.39 -6.24
C GLY A 198 13.27 -3.46 -6.49
N ARG A 199 14.03 -2.69 -5.73
CA ARG A 199 15.49 -2.65 -5.86
C ARG A 199 16.15 -3.65 -4.92
N VAL A 200 16.92 -4.60 -5.46
CA VAL A 200 17.79 -5.50 -4.68
C VAL A 200 19.07 -4.81 -4.20
N ASN A 201 19.51 -3.75 -4.90
CA ASN A 201 20.63 -2.88 -4.54
C ASN A 201 20.40 -1.46 -5.12
N LYS A 202 21.29 -0.51 -4.81
CA LYS A 202 21.13 0.91 -5.21
C LYS A 202 21.18 1.13 -6.72
N GLU A 203 21.91 0.30 -7.43
CA GLU A 203 22.15 0.37 -8.88
C GLU A 203 21.07 -0.37 -9.68
N ALA A 204 20.27 -1.22 -9.03
CA ALA A 204 19.24 -2.00 -9.68
C ALA A 204 18.16 -1.10 -10.29
N LYS A 205 17.82 -1.37 -11.54
CA LYS A 205 16.69 -0.72 -12.23
C LYS A 205 15.39 -1.42 -11.83
N ILE A 206 14.37 -0.62 -11.58
CA ILE A 206 13.02 -1.13 -11.35
C ILE A 206 12.40 -1.49 -12.69
N ASP A 207 11.81 -2.67 -12.75
CA ASP A 207 10.98 -3.12 -13.84
C ASP A 207 9.50 -2.81 -13.47
N TYR A 208 8.91 -1.84 -14.14
CA TYR A 208 7.56 -1.37 -13.83
C TYR A 208 6.46 -2.30 -14.36
N GLU A 209 6.78 -3.20 -15.30
CA GLU A 209 5.82 -4.08 -15.97
C GLU A 209 5.57 -5.38 -15.21
N VAL A 210 6.51 -5.76 -14.32
CA VAL A 210 6.36 -6.98 -13.52
C VAL A 210 5.46 -6.75 -12.31
N GLY A 211 4.78 -7.81 -11.88
CA GLY A 211 3.92 -7.76 -10.71
C GLY A 211 3.17 -9.05 -10.46
N ILE A 212 2.36 -9.03 -9.43
CA ILE A 212 1.52 -10.14 -8.99
C ILE A 212 0.10 -9.61 -8.84
N TYR A 213 -0.88 -10.32 -9.37
CA TYR A 213 -2.29 -10.08 -9.13
C TYR A 213 -2.87 -11.24 -8.32
N LEU A 214 -3.42 -10.95 -7.15
CA LEU A 214 -4.08 -11.93 -6.30
C LEU A 214 -5.50 -12.17 -6.81
N ASN A 215 -5.76 -13.34 -7.38
CA ASN A 215 -7.08 -13.74 -7.86
C ASN A 215 -7.97 -14.20 -6.70
N LYS A 216 -7.35 -14.53 -5.56
CA LYS A 216 -8.03 -14.95 -4.32
C LYS A 216 -7.47 -14.18 -3.13
N LEU A 217 -8.36 -13.75 -2.25
CA LEU A 217 -8.04 -13.05 -1.01
C LEU A 217 -8.32 -13.95 0.21
N VAL A 218 -7.88 -13.52 1.38
CA VAL A 218 -8.19 -14.22 2.64
C VAL A 218 -9.70 -14.26 2.85
N GLY A 219 -10.22 -15.45 3.16
CA GLY A 219 -11.65 -15.73 3.29
C GLY A 219 -12.30 -16.35 2.04
N ASP A 220 -11.62 -16.29 0.88
CA ASP A 220 -12.17 -16.88 -0.34
C ASP A 220 -12.14 -18.41 -0.32
N THR A 221 -13.22 -19.01 -0.81
CA THR A 221 -13.28 -20.45 -1.07
C THR A 221 -12.58 -20.77 -2.39
N VAL A 222 -11.79 -21.83 -2.40
CA VAL A 222 -11.05 -22.32 -3.55
C VAL A 222 -11.26 -23.80 -3.77
N LYS A 223 -11.20 -24.21 -5.03
CA LYS A 223 -11.16 -25.60 -5.46
C LYS A 223 -9.76 -25.92 -5.98
N LYS A 224 -9.38 -27.18 -5.98
CA LYS A 224 -8.17 -27.63 -6.66
C LYS A 224 -8.19 -27.19 -8.13
N GLY A 225 -7.13 -26.49 -8.56
CA GLY A 225 -6.99 -25.95 -9.91
C GLY A 225 -7.46 -24.49 -10.07
N ASP A 226 -8.13 -23.90 -9.08
CA ASP A 226 -8.47 -22.47 -9.11
C ASP A 226 -7.20 -21.63 -9.12
N VAL A 227 -7.21 -20.52 -9.88
CA VAL A 227 -6.09 -19.57 -9.92
C VAL A 227 -6.08 -18.76 -8.63
N LEU A 228 -4.98 -18.87 -7.87
CA LEU A 228 -4.74 -18.11 -6.64
C LEU A 228 -4.10 -16.76 -6.93
N ALA A 229 -3.14 -16.74 -7.85
CA ALA A 229 -2.44 -15.54 -8.26
C ALA A 229 -2.01 -15.62 -9.73
N THR A 230 -1.91 -14.46 -10.36
CA THR A 230 -1.37 -14.27 -11.72
C THR A 230 -0.08 -13.46 -11.62
N VAL A 231 1.02 -13.99 -12.14
CA VAL A 231 2.35 -13.37 -12.06
C VAL A 231 2.76 -12.87 -13.44
N TYR A 232 3.11 -11.59 -13.54
CA TYR A 232 3.64 -10.94 -14.73
C TYR A 232 5.15 -10.79 -14.60
N LEU A 233 5.93 -11.33 -15.54
CA LEU A 233 7.39 -11.38 -15.41
C LEU A 233 8.12 -11.24 -16.76
N ASN A 234 9.22 -10.48 -16.76
CA ASN A 234 10.10 -10.32 -17.92
C ASN A 234 11.29 -11.28 -17.92
N LYS A 235 11.51 -11.98 -16.78
CA LYS A 235 12.61 -12.94 -16.60
C LYS A 235 12.10 -14.19 -15.90
N LYS A 236 12.77 -15.32 -16.12
CA LYS A 236 12.48 -16.54 -15.36
C LYS A 236 12.69 -16.28 -13.86
N ALA A 237 11.72 -16.68 -13.05
CA ALA A 237 11.76 -16.58 -11.60
C ALA A 237 11.38 -17.92 -10.97
N ASP A 238 11.89 -18.18 -9.76
CA ASP A 238 11.44 -19.30 -8.95
C ASP A 238 10.13 -18.90 -8.24
N LEU A 239 9.05 -19.58 -8.59
CA LEU A 239 7.70 -19.34 -8.05
C LEU A 239 7.29 -20.41 -7.01
N ASN A 240 8.17 -21.31 -6.60
CA ASN A 240 7.86 -22.32 -5.59
C ASN A 240 7.56 -21.72 -4.21
N CYS A 241 7.92 -20.47 -3.97
CA CYS A 241 7.59 -19.75 -2.74
C CYS A 241 6.08 -19.56 -2.52
N PHE A 242 5.23 -19.73 -3.56
CA PHE A 242 3.78 -19.63 -3.41
C PHE A 242 3.18 -20.67 -2.45
N ASP A 243 3.82 -21.84 -2.28
CA ASP A 243 3.45 -22.84 -1.29
C ASP A 243 3.55 -22.31 0.17
N LYS A 244 4.37 -21.26 0.39
CA LYS A 244 4.52 -20.60 1.70
C LYS A 244 3.68 -19.32 1.82
N ILE A 245 3.28 -18.76 0.69
CA ILE A 245 2.51 -17.50 0.64
C ILE A 245 1.04 -17.76 0.99
N PHE A 246 0.44 -18.79 0.41
CA PHE A 246 -0.96 -19.15 0.68
C PHE A 246 -1.05 -20.27 1.72
N THR A 247 -1.93 -20.09 2.68
CA THR A 247 -2.38 -21.16 3.59
C THR A 247 -3.85 -21.42 3.31
N ILE A 248 -4.18 -22.62 2.85
CA ILE A 248 -5.54 -23.08 2.54
C ILE A 248 -5.93 -24.15 3.57
N LYS A 249 -7.16 -24.13 4.08
CA LYS A 249 -7.70 -25.14 5.00
C LYS A 249 -9.18 -25.37 4.71
#